data_b1540aaa71912ebfa197975e4b58c7e9
#
_entry.id   b1540aaa71912ebfa197975e4b58c7e9
#
_cell.length_a   1.000
_cell.length_b   1.000
_cell.length_c   1.000
_cell.angle_alpha   90.00
_cell.angle_beta   90.00
_cell.angle_gamma   90.00
#
_symmetry.space_group_name_H-M   'P 1'
#
loop_
_entity.id
_entity.type
_entity.pdbx_description
1 polymer ?
#
loop_
_entity_poly.entity_id
_entity_poly.type
_entity_poly.pdbx_seq_one_letter_code
_entity_poly.pdbx_strand_id
1 'polypeptide(L)'
;MESHLTINDVARRTGLTAHTLRYYERAGLMLDPVERAPSTHRRYSEAEIRWVTLLTKLRATGMPIRRMREYAELVRAGEGNEAERLALLESHREAVREQLDAISRNLEAIDHKIEIYRDCLDC
;
A
#
# COMPACT_ATOMS: atom_id res chain seq x y z
N MET A 1 19.34 -14.76 12.22
CA MET A 1 19.20 -15.42 10.93
C MET A 1 17.89 -15.01 10.28
N GLU A 2 17.97 -14.38 9.13
CA GLU A 2 16.74 -14.00 8.44
C GLU A 2 16.07 -15.24 7.84
N SER A 3 14.78 -15.38 8.09
CA SER A 3 14.01 -16.43 7.46
C SER A 3 13.58 -15.95 6.07
N HIS A 4 13.73 -16.81 5.09
CA HIS A 4 13.30 -16.54 3.73
C HIS A 4 11.95 -17.23 3.51
N LEU A 5 10.99 -16.46 3.02
CA LEU A 5 9.63 -16.92 2.84
C LEU A 5 9.32 -17.08 1.34
N THR A 6 8.42 -17.99 1.02
CA THR A 6 7.96 -18.18 -0.35
C THR A 6 6.94 -17.10 -0.70
N ILE A 7 6.66 -16.96 -1.99
CA ILE A 7 5.65 -16.01 -2.46
C ILE A 7 4.26 -16.33 -1.85
N ASN A 8 3.98 -17.62 -1.63
CA ASN A 8 2.71 -18.00 -1.01
C ASN A 8 2.64 -17.59 0.46
N ASP A 9 3.76 -17.67 1.18
CA ASP A 9 3.84 -17.21 2.56
C ASP A 9 3.59 -15.70 2.64
N VAL A 10 4.22 -14.95 1.74
CA VAL A 10 4.05 -13.49 1.68
C VAL A 10 2.61 -13.13 1.34
N ALA A 11 2.00 -13.84 0.39
CA ALA A 11 0.61 -13.61 0.01
C ALA A 11 -0.32 -13.78 1.20
N ARG A 12 -0.11 -14.85 2.01
CA ARG A 12 -0.92 -15.09 3.20
C ARG A 12 -0.74 -13.99 4.25
N ARG A 13 0.48 -13.52 4.44
CA ARG A 13 0.78 -12.53 5.48
C ARG A 13 0.36 -11.12 5.11
N THR A 14 0.34 -10.80 3.83
CA THR A 14 0.00 -9.45 3.35
C THR A 14 -1.43 -9.33 2.86
N GLY A 15 -2.11 -10.45 2.62
CA GLY A 15 -3.44 -10.45 2.02
C GLY A 15 -3.43 -10.22 0.51
N LEU A 16 -2.26 -10.16 -0.10
CA LEU A 16 -2.13 -9.99 -1.55
C LEU A 16 -2.07 -11.34 -2.25
N THR A 17 -2.39 -11.33 -3.54
CA THR A 17 -2.21 -12.53 -4.36
C THR A 17 -0.77 -12.62 -4.85
N ALA A 18 -0.34 -13.84 -5.19
CA ALA A 18 0.97 -14.03 -5.82
C ALA A 18 1.06 -13.23 -7.12
N HIS A 19 -0.05 -13.12 -7.85
CA HIS A 19 -0.11 -12.34 -9.09
C HIS A 19 0.24 -10.87 -8.85
N THR A 20 -0.34 -10.25 -7.81
CA THR A 20 -0.09 -8.86 -7.46
C THR A 20 1.38 -8.66 -7.04
N LEU A 21 1.93 -9.59 -6.28
CA LEU A 21 3.34 -9.52 -5.86
C LEU A 21 4.27 -9.56 -7.07
N ARG A 22 3.99 -10.44 -8.03
CA ARG A 22 4.77 -10.51 -9.29
C ARG A 22 4.63 -9.22 -10.09
N TYR A 23 3.45 -8.63 -10.10
CA TYR A 23 3.24 -7.34 -10.76
C TYR A 23 4.11 -6.26 -10.11
N TYR A 24 4.16 -6.20 -8.79
CA TYR A 24 5.00 -5.24 -8.09
C TYR A 24 6.47 -5.40 -8.44
N GLU A 25 6.94 -6.65 -8.55
CA GLU A 25 8.32 -6.92 -8.98
C GLU A 25 8.59 -6.39 -10.39
N ARG A 26 7.70 -6.69 -11.32
CA ARG A 26 7.85 -6.25 -12.71
C ARG A 26 7.73 -4.74 -12.86
N ALA A 27 6.95 -4.10 -12.00
CA ALA A 27 6.76 -2.65 -12.03
C ALA A 27 7.92 -1.88 -11.40
N GLY A 28 8.91 -2.57 -10.86
CA GLY A 28 10.07 -1.92 -10.26
C GLY A 28 9.79 -1.35 -8.88
N LEU A 29 8.85 -1.93 -8.14
CA LEU A 29 8.44 -1.42 -6.84
C LEU A 29 9.16 -2.08 -5.66
N MET A 30 9.90 -3.17 -5.89
CA MET A 30 10.60 -3.86 -4.80
C MET A 30 11.95 -3.20 -4.52
N LEU A 31 12.37 -3.23 -3.27
CA LEU A 31 13.65 -2.60 -2.86
C LEU A 31 14.86 -3.33 -3.42
N ASP A 32 14.82 -4.66 -3.40
CA ASP A 32 15.93 -5.48 -3.87
C ASP A 32 15.41 -6.51 -4.87
N PRO A 33 16.27 -6.97 -5.79
CA PRO A 33 15.89 -8.10 -6.63
C PRO A 33 15.52 -9.27 -5.75
N VAL A 34 14.38 -9.91 -6.03
CA VAL A 34 13.94 -11.05 -5.26
C VAL A 34 14.85 -12.25 -5.56
N GLU A 35 15.44 -12.80 -4.51
CA GLU A 35 16.34 -13.94 -4.63
C GLU A 35 15.56 -15.18 -5.03
N ARG A 36 16.07 -15.89 -6.04
CA ARG A 36 15.47 -17.13 -6.51
C ARG A 36 16.22 -18.34 -5.97
N ALA A 37 15.47 -19.32 -5.46
CA ALA A 37 16.06 -20.59 -5.10
C ALA A 37 16.49 -21.34 -6.36
N PRO A 38 17.37 -22.35 -6.24
CA PRO A 38 17.80 -23.15 -7.40
C PRO A 38 16.64 -23.79 -8.18
N SER A 39 15.50 -23.97 -7.54
CA SER A 39 14.28 -24.51 -8.18
C SER A 39 13.41 -23.42 -8.81
N THR A 40 13.93 -22.20 -8.99
CA THR A 40 13.25 -21.03 -9.55
C THR A 40 12.19 -20.41 -8.64
N HIS A 41 12.04 -20.90 -7.41
CA HIS A 41 11.16 -20.28 -6.43
C HIS A 41 11.78 -19.00 -5.88
N ARG A 42 10.94 -17.97 -5.72
CA ARG A 42 11.37 -16.69 -5.16
C ARG A 42 11.35 -16.75 -3.64
N ARG A 43 12.28 -16.02 -3.03
CA ARG A 43 12.37 -15.91 -1.58
C ARG A 43 12.29 -14.45 -1.15
N TYR A 44 11.62 -14.24 -0.03
CA TYR A 44 11.38 -12.91 0.53
C TYR A 44 11.88 -12.87 1.97
N SER A 45 12.48 -11.74 2.36
CA SER A 45 12.89 -11.50 3.74
C SER A 45 11.76 -10.80 4.51
N GLU A 46 11.92 -10.74 5.84
CA GLU A 46 10.97 -10.00 6.68
C GLU A 46 10.94 -8.51 6.29
N ALA A 47 12.10 -7.94 5.94
CA ALA A 47 12.18 -6.55 5.49
C ALA A 47 11.36 -6.33 4.22
N GLU A 48 11.42 -7.30 3.29
CA GLU A 48 10.61 -7.24 2.07
C GLU A 48 9.13 -7.28 2.37
N ILE A 49 8.72 -8.07 3.36
CA ILE A 49 7.31 -8.15 3.76
C ILE A 49 6.84 -6.82 4.33
N ARG A 50 7.65 -6.18 5.18
CA ARG A 50 7.32 -4.85 5.71
C ARG A 50 7.18 -3.83 4.60
N TRP A 51 8.06 -3.90 3.61
CA TRP A 51 8.02 -3.01 2.46
C TRP A 51 6.75 -3.24 1.63
N VAL A 52 6.42 -4.49 1.33
CA VAL A 52 5.20 -4.84 0.58
C VAL A 52 3.95 -4.39 1.34
N THR A 53 3.95 -4.53 2.67
CA THR A 53 2.84 -4.08 3.50
C THR A 53 2.61 -2.57 3.35
N LEU A 54 3.70 -1.79 3.37
CA LEU A 54 3.60 -0.35 3.14
C LEU A 54 3.08 -0.04 1.74
N LEU A 55 3.62 -0.70 0.71
CA LEU A 55 3.15 -0.50 -0.67
C LEU A 55 1.66 -0.76 -0.79
N THR A 56 1.18 -1.80 -0.11
CA THR A 56 -0.24 -2.15 -0.12
C THR A 56 -1.10 -1.02 0.42
N LYS A 57 -0.66 -0.39 1.51
CA LYS A 57 -1.37 0.75 2.12
C LYS A 57 -1.35 1.97 1.23
N LEU A 58 -0.20 2.26 0.61
CA LEU A 58 -0.08 3.39 -0.32
C LEU A 58 -1.03 3.19 -1.51
N ARG A 59 -1.05 1.99 -2.07
CA ARG A 59 -1.91 1.69 -3.20
C ARG A 59 -3.39 1.73 -2.82
N ALA A 60 -3.73 1.21 -1.64
CA ALA A 60 -5.10 1.21 -1.15
C ALA A 60 -5.65 2.63 -0.96
N THR A 61 -4.80 3.60 -0.65
CA THR A 61 -5.20 4.99 -0.49
C THR A 61 -5.06 5.81 -1.77
N GLY A 62 -4.76 5.15 -2.90
CA GLY A 62 -4.82 5.78 -4.20
C GLY A 62 -3.51 6.33 -4.75
N MET A 63 -2.37 5.99 -4.14
CA MET A 63 -1.10 6.44 -4.71
C MET A 63 -0.90 5.79 -6.09
N PRO A 64 -0.66 6.60 -7.13
CA PRO A 64 -0.40 6.03 -8.46
C PRO A 64 0.88 5.19 -8.47
N ILE A 65 0.91 4.17 -9.31
CA ILE A 65 2.09 3.30 -9.45
C ILE A 65 3.34 4.12 -9.76
N ARG A 66 3.22 5.15 -10.58
CA ARG A 66 4.33 6.03 -10.90
C ARG A 66 4.96 6.65 -9.65
N ARG A 67 4.13 7.13 -8.72
CA ARG A 67 4.61 7.73 -7.48
C ARG A 67 5.19 6.68 -6.53
N MET A 68 4.60 5.50 -6.51
CA MET A 68 5.15 4.39 -5.73
C MET A 68 6.54 4.03 -6.23
N ARG A 69 6.74 4.05 -7.55
CA ARG A 69 8.05 3.79 -8.14
C ARG A 69 9.07 4.86 -7.75
N GLU A 70 8.67 6.14 -7.78
CA GLU A 70 9.55 7.23 -7.35
C GLU A 70 9.99 7.04 -5.90
N TYR A 71 9.05 6.67 -5.03
CA TYR A 71 9.37 6.42 -3.63
C TYR A 71 10.33 5.25 -3.48
N ALA A 72 10.08 4.15 -4.20
CA ALA A 72 10.97 2.98 -4.17
C ALA A 72 12.38 3.33 -4.64
N GLU A 73 12.50 4.16 -5.68
CA GLU A 73 13.80 4.61 -6.17
C GLU A 73 14.55 5.43 -5.13
N LEU A 74 13.85 6.32 -4.42
CA LEU A 74 14.46 7.12 -3.36
C LEU A 74 14.97 6.22 -2.23
N VAL A 75 14.18 5.24 -1.82
CA VAL A 75 14.59 4.34 -0.75
C VAL A 75 15.78 3.48 -1.18
N ARG A 76 15.78 2.99 -2.42
CA ARG A 76 16.91 2.20 -2.94
C ARG A 76 18.20 3.00 -3.04
N ALA A 77 18.10 4.31 -3.25
CA ALA A 77 19.28 5.18 -3.33
C ALA A 77 19.98 5.34 -1.99
N GLY A 78 19.31 4.97 -0.90
CA GLY A 78 19.93 4.97 0.42
C GLY A 78 19.74 6.28 1.18
N GLU A 79 20.71 6.60 2.02
CA GLU A 79 20.63 7.78 2.89
C GLU A 79 20.88 9.08 2.14
N GLY A 80 20.38 10.18 2.70
CA GLY A 80 20.64 11.51 2.19
C GLY A 80 19.46 12.14 1.44
N ASN A 81 18.37 11.40 1.25
CA ASN A 81 17.19 11.91 0.57
C ASN A 81 15.91 11.82 1.41
N GLU A 82 16.08 11.80 2.74
CA GLU A 82 14.95 11.68 3.67
C GLU A 82 13.96 12.84 3.51
N ALA A 83 14.44 14.04 3.20
CA ALA A 83 13.58 15.18 2.98
C ALA A 83 12.69 14.98 1.75
N GLU A 84 13.23 14.38 0.70
CA GLU A 84 12.47 14.09 -0.52
C GLU A 84 11.44 13.00 -0.28
N ARG A 85 11.81 11.95 0.47
CA ARG A 85 10.87 10.89 0.86
C ARG A 85 9.74 11.44 1.70
N LEU A 86 10.09 12.31 2.67
CA LEU A 86 9.09 12.95 3.53
C LEU A 86 8.11 13.79 2.70
N ALA A 87 8.63 14.62 1.80
CA ALA A 87 7.79 15.48 0.97
C ALA A 87 6.81 14.66 0.13
N LEU A 88 7.27 13.56 -0.44
CA LEU A 88 6.42 12.68 -1.25
C LEU A 88 5.29 12.08 -0.41
N LEU A 89 5.62 11.59 0.78
CA LEU A 89 4.61 10.99 1.66
C LEU A 89 3.66 12.03 2.23
N GLU A 90 4.14 13.23 2.56
CA GLU A 90 3.27 14.30 3.04
C GLU A 90 2.29 14.77 1.97
N SER A 91 2.75 14.86 0.73
CA SER A 91 1.89 15.20 -0.39
C SER A 91 0.78 14.16 -0.56
N HIS A 92 1.13 12.89 -0.46
CA HIS A 92 0.15 11.82 -0.54
C HIS A 92 -0.83 11.86 0.64
N ARG A 93 -0.32 12.10 1.86
CA ARG A 93 -1.16 12.21 3.05
C ARG A 93 -2.22 13.29 2.89
N GLU A 94 -1.83 14.43 2.32
CA GLU A 94 -2.78 15.52 2.09
C GLU A 94 -3.89 15.11 1.13
N ALA A 95 -3.54 14.42 0.05
CA ALA A 95 -4.53 13.91 -0.91
C ALA A 95 -5.48 12.90 -0.25
N VAL A 96 -4.95 12.05 0.64
CA VAL A 96 -5.76 11.08 1.37
C VAL A 96 -6.72 11.79 2.34
N ARG A 97 -6.25 12.82 3.02
CA ARG A 97 -7.10 13.60 3.94
C ARG A 97 -8.24 14.28 3.20
N GLU A 98 -7.99 14.81 2.01
CA GLU A 98 -9.04 15.39 1.19
C GLU A 98 -10.09 14.36 0.79
N GLN A 99 -9.66 13.15 0.42
CA GLN A 99 -10.56 12.05 0.11
C GLN A 99 -11.39 11.66 1.34
N LEU A 100 -10.75 11.58 2.49
CA LEU A 100 -11.42 11.23 3.74
C LEU A 100 -12.48 12.26 4.11
N ASP A 101 -12.17 13.55 3.97
CA ASP A 101 -13.12 14.62 4.22
C ASP A 101 -14.32 14.55 3.28
N ALA A 102 -14.08 14.28 1.99
CA ALA A 102 -15.16 14.14 1.01
C ALA A 102 -16.07 12.96 1.34
N ILE A 103 -15.46 11.83 1.72
CA ILE A 103 -16.23 10.64 2.11
C ILE A 103 -17.03 10.93 3.38
N SER A 104 -16.44 11.63 4.35
CA SER A 104 -17.13 12.00 5.59
C SER A 104 -18.34 12.86 5.33
N ARG A 105 -18.24 13.84 4.43
CA ARG A 105 -19.37 14.68 4.06
C ARG A 105 -20.48 13.88 3.39
N ASN A 106 -20.11 12.95 2.53
CA ASN A 106 -21.07 12.08 1.87
C ASN A 106 -21.78 11.18 2.87
N LEU A 107 -21.03 10.67 3.85
CA LEU A 107 -21.59 9.85 4.93
C LEU A 107 -22.61 10.63 5.75
N GLU A 108 -22.33 11.89 6.06
CA GLU A 108 -23.27 12.74 6.79
C GLU A 108 -24.62 12.86 6.05
N ALA A 109 -24.58 13.00 4.73
CA ALA A 109 -25.80 13.07 3.93
C ALA A 109 -26.59 11.75 3.99
N ILE A 110 -25.88 10.63 3.96
CA ILE A 110 -26.50 9.31 4.08
C ILE A 110 -27.12 9.14 5.47
N ASP A 111 -26.38 9.49 6.51
CA ASP A 111 -26.87 9.38 7.89
C ASP A 111 -28.11 10.24 8.11
N HIS A 112 -28.13 11.44 7.55
CA HIS A 112 -29.28 12.33 7.64
C HIS A 112 -30.53 11.69 7.02
N LYS A 113 -30.39 11.07 5.86
CA LYS A 113 -31.50 10.39 5.19
C LYS A 113 -31.98 9.20 6.00
N ILE A 114 -31.07 8.46 6.61
CA ILE A 114 -31.41 7.33 7.48
C ILE A 114 -32.25 7.82 8.67
N GLU A 115 -31.86 8.92 9.29
CA GLU A 115 -32.62 9.49 10.41
C GLU A 115 -34.04 9.88 10.00
N ILE A 116 -34.19 10.49 8.82
CA ILE A 116 -35.50 10.87 8.31
C ILE A 116 -36.42 9.64 8.20
N TYR A 117 -35.90 8.55 7.64
CA TYR A 117 -36.69 7.33 7.48
C TYR A 117 -36.99 6.64 8.81
N ARG A 118 -36.03 6.66 9.75
CA ARG A 118 -36.28 6.13 11.10
C ARG A 118 -37.39 6.88 11.80
N ASP A 119 -37.39 8.20 11.70
CA ASP A 119 -38.44 9.03 12.28
C ASP A 119 -39.81 8.71 11.65
N CYS A 120 -39.84 8.49 10.34
CA CYS A 120 -41.09 8.13 9.66
C CYS A 120 -41.63 6.77 10.12
N LEU A 121 -40.75 5.81 10.42
CA LEU A 121 -41.16 4.49 10.88
C LEU A 121 -41.61 4.49 12.33
N ASP A 122 -41.10 5.42 13.16
CA ASP A 122 -41.40 5.51 14.57
C ASP A 122 -42.66 6.36 14.88
N CYS A 123 -43.25 6.96 13.87
CA CYS A 123 -44.48 7.75 14.00
C CYS A 123 -45.70 6.89 14.32
#